data_12f068e06a2b8962d803c46060218bb5
#
_entry.id   12f068e06a2b8962d803c46060218bb5
#
_cell.length_a   1.000
_cell.length_b   1.000
_cell.length_c   1.000
_cell.angle_alpha   90.00
_cell.angle_beta   90.00
_cell.angle_gamma   90.00
#
_symmetry.space_group_name_H-M   'P 1'
#
loop_
_entity.id
_entity.type
_entity.pdbx_description
1 polymer ?
#
loop_
_entity_poly.entity_id
_entity_poly.type
_entity_poly.pdbx_seq_one_letter_code
_entity_poly.pdbx_strand_id
1 'polypeptide(L)'
;MIPCGIIAPRRAVPSRTPIRQNMPQEHTFMIDLKLVQKNPELLAKALADRQSSLNVDEFLRLDGRRRALLAEVETLKQRQNAASREVAKLKREGMDAAHMMAELGDLSDRIRDLDTRTTAAKAAVEEWLMGVPNIPDESTPVGRDETENPERLRWGTPRNFDFPLKQHWEVGVALNGLDFDRAARLTGSRFVVYQEWAARLDRALINFFLDQHTLHEDYREICPPFMVNRATMTGTGQLPKFEEDLFKMPAWEYYLIPTAEVPLTNLHAGEVLDESDLPRAYCAATPCFRSEAGAAGKDTRGLIRLHQFTKVEMVRFAHPDDSMNQLEIMLGHARRLLELLELPYRVISLCTGDLGFSAAKTYDVEVWLPAQNTYREISSCSNCRDFQARRANIRFKPRGGKTAYVHTLNGSGLPTGRTLAAILENYQQKDGSLVIPKVLIPYMGGREVIEPQ
;
A
#
# COMPACT_ATOMS: atom_id res chain seq x y z
N MET A 1 -19.85 41.07 -24.06
CA MET A 1 -21.15 40.57 -23.55
C MET A 1 -21.47 39.29 -24.29
N ILE A 2 -21.31 38.13 -23.63
CA ILE A 2 -21.69 36.82 -24.16
C ILE A 2 -22.98 36.46 -23.47
N PRO A 3 -24.05 36.08 -24.17
CA PRO A 3 -25.35 35.84 -23.54
C PRO A 3 -25.34 34.51 -22.76
N CYS A 4 -25.87 34.55 -21.56
CA CYS A 4 -26.10 33.43 -20.68
C CYS A 4 -27.18 32.51 -21.28
N GLY A 5 -26.80 31.35 -21.83
CA GLY A 5 -27.74 30.37 -22.37
C GLY A 5 -28.44 29.59 -21.26
N ILE A 6 -29.77 29.56 -21.36
CA ILE A 6 -30.68 28.84 -20.48
C ILE A 6 -30.40 27.34 -20.55
N ILE A 7 -30.02 26.72 -19.44
CA ILE A 7 -29.84 25.28 -19.31
C ILE A 7 -31.23 24.61 -19.28
N ALA A 8 -31.55 23.86 -20.32
CA ALA A 8 -32.74 23.02 -20.38
C ALA A 8 -32.64 21.87 -19.33
N PRO A 9 -33.78 21.38 -18.77
CA PRO A 9 -33.77 20.34 -17.77
C PRO A 9 -33.19 19.02 -18.36
N ARG A 10 -32.18 18.49 -17.71
CA ARG A 10 -31.55 17.22 -18.09
C ARG A 10 -32.54 16.07 -17.98
N ARG A 11 -32.73 15.34 -19.07
CA ARG A 11 -33.40 14.04 -19.07
C ARG A 11 -32.71 13.13 -18.05
N ALA A 12 -33.50 12.43 -17.23
CA ALA A 12 -33.01 11.42 -16.30
C ALA A 12 -32.18 10.40 -17.04
N VAL A 13 -30.91 10.25 -16.62
CA VAL A 13 -30.03 9.18 -17.08
C VAL A 13 -30.58 7.89 -16.51
N PRO A 14 -30.84 6.85 -17.33
CA PRO A 14 -31.28 5.57 -16.81
C PRO A 14 -30.21 5.02 -15.85
N SER A 15 -30.64 4.54 -14.68
CA SER A 15 -29.81 3.89 -13.69
C SER A 15 -29.06 2.73 -14.35
N ARG A 16 -27.76 2.91 -14.63
CA ARG A 16 -26.92 1.80 -15.05
C ARG A 16 -26.78 0.86 -13.86
N THR A 17 -27.30 -0.33 -14.02
CA THR A 17 -27.06 -1.48 -13.14
C THR A 17 -25.55 -1.54 -12.85
N PRO A 18 -25.12 -1.63 -11.58
CA PRO A 18 -23.70 -1.80 -11.30
C PRO A 18 -23.20 -3.05 -12.00
N ILE A 19 -22.13 -2.92 -12.75
CA ILE A 19 -21.42 -4.06 -13.33
C ILE A 19 -21.01 -4.94 -12.15
N ARG A 20 -21.78 -6.01 -11.89
CA ARG A 20 -21.36 -7.06 -10.99
C ARG A 20 -20.15 -7.70 -11.66
N GLN A 21 -18.96 -7.32 -11.23
CA GLN A 21 -17.77 -8.12 -11.45
C GLN A 21 -17.99 -9.44 -10.69
N ASN A 22 -18.44 -10.47 -11.40
CA ASN A 22 -18.33 -11.84 -10.94
C ASN A 22 -16.84 -12.21 -10.96
N MET A 23 -16.09 -11.76 -9.94
CA MET A 23 -14.82 -12.40 -9.62
C MET A 23 -15.15 -13.82 -9.11
N PRO A 24 -14.52 -14.87 -9.65
CA PRO A 24 -14.66 -16.19 -9.06
C PRO A 24 -14.21 -16.09 -7.61
N GLN A 25 -15.09 -16.44 -6.67
CA GLN A 25 -14.75 -16.58 -5.26
C GLN A 25 -13.94 -17.87 -5.07
N GLU A 26 -12.73 -17.92 -5.61
CA GLU A 26 -11.70 -18.75 -5.04
C GLU A 26 -11.20 -18.02 -3.81
N HIS A 27 -11.47 -18.57 -2.63
CA HIS A 27 -11.08 -18.03 -1.33
C HIS A 27 -9.57 -17.82 -1.28
N THR A 28 -9.14 -16.59 -1.55
CA THR A 28 -7.75 -16.20 -1.54
C THR A 28 -7.39 -15.80 -0.11
N PHE A 29 -6.84 -16.74 0.65
CA PHE A 29 -6.39 -16.48 2.01
C PHE A 29 -5.14 -15.57 1.99
N MET A 30 -5.13 -14.54 2.78
CA MET A 30 -4.14 -13.45 2.83
C MET A 30 -2.78 -13.86 3.36
N ILE A 31 -2.72 -14.88 4.19
CA ILE A 31 -1.54 -15.65 4.57
C ILE A 31 -1.83 -17.08 4.14
N ASP A 32 -0.81 -17.83 3.78
CA ASP A 32 -1.02 -19.23 3.42
C ASP A 32 -1.64 -20.01 4.58
N LEU A 33 -2.96 -20.24 4.46
CA LEU A 33 -3.73 -20.98 5.46
C LEU A 33 -3.09 -22.33 5.77
N LYS A 34 -2.52 -23.00 4.74
CA LYS A 34 -1.86 -24.30 4.92
C LYS A 34 -0.58 -24.17 5.72
N LEU A 35 0.17 -23.07 5.52
CA LEU A 35 1.36 -22.77 6.31
C LEU A 35 1.01 -22.59 7.79
N VAL A 36 -0.03 -21.77 8.05
CA VAL A 36 -0.49 -21.52 9.43
C VAL A 36 -1.02 -22.77 10.10
N GLN A 37 -1.77 -23.61 9.38
CA GLN A 37 -2.28 -24.89 9.91
C GLN A 37 -1.18 -25.90 10.22
N LYS A 38 -0.11 -25.92 9.41
CA LYS A 38 1.02 -26.84 9.61
C LYS A 38 2.01 -26.36 10.68
N ASN A 39 2.21 -25.03 10.76
CA ASN A 39 3.19 -24.41 11.63
C ASN A 39 2.58 -23.21 12.40
N PRO A 40 1.59 -23.43 13.29
CA PRO A 40 0.96 -22.36 14.05
C PRO A 40 1.97 -21.58 14.90
N GLU A 41 3.05 -22.22 15.33
CA GLU A 41 4.14 -21.62 16.11
C GLU A 41 4.89 -20.50 15.34
N LEU A 42 5.03 -20.66 14.01
CA LEU A 42 5.63 -19.62 13.17
C LEU A 42 4.78 -18.35 13.18
N LEU A 43 3.46 -18.50 13.07
CA LEU A 43 2.55 -17.36 13.17
C LEU A 43 2.55 -16.75 14.58
N ALA A 44 2.54 -17.58 15.63
CA ALA A 44 2.59 -17.12 17.01
C ALA A 44 3.84 -16.28 17.26
N LYS A 45 5.01 -16.77 16.80
CA LYS A 45 6.26 -16.01 16.88
C LYS A 45 6.18 -14.69 16.11
N ALA A 46 5.70 -14.71 14.86
CA ALA A 46 5.57 -13.52 14.03
C ALA A 46 4.65 -12.46 14.68
N LEU A 47 3.52 -12.87 15.25
CA LEU A 47 2.60 -11.98 15.96
C LEU A 47 3.25 -11.39 17.23
N ALA A 48 4.00 -12.20 17.99
CA ALA A 48 4.74 -11.74 19.16
C ALA A 48 5.84 -10.74 18.79
N ASP A 49 6.69 -11.07 17.79
CA ASP A 49 7.75 -10.20 17.30
C ASP A 49 7.20 -8.86 16.77
N ARG A 50 5.98 -8.85 16.22
CA ARG A 50 5.28 -7.65 15.73
C ARG A 50 4.38 -6.98 16.76
N GLN A 51 4.42 -7.43 18.02
CA GLN A 51 3.59 -6.90 19.12
C GLN A 51 2.08 -6.83 18.77
N SER A 52 1.61 -7.80 17.97
CA SER A 52 0.22 -7.90 17.59
C SER A 52 -0.63 -8.39 18.76
N SER A 53 -1.81 -7.80 18.93
CA SER A 53 -2.80 -8.26 19.92
C SER A 53 -3.57 -9.51 19.51
N LEU A 54 -3.36 -10.01 18.28
CA LEU A 54 -4.02 -11.22 17.78
C LEU A 54 -3.47 -12.47 18.46
N ASN A 55 -4.38 -13.42 18.76
CA ASN A 55 -4.04 -14.68 19.39
C ASN A 55 -4.24 -15.85 18.41
N VAL A 56 -3.20 -16.66 18.20
CA VAL A 56 -3.23 -17.84 17.32
C VAL A 56 -4.23 -18.89 17.81
N ASP A 57 -4.46 -19.02 19.12
CA ASP A 57 -5.46 -19.97 19.66
C ASP A 57 -6.87 -19.64 19.17
N GLU A 58 -7.18 -18.35 19.00
CA GLU A 58 -8.45 -17.92 18.43
C GLU A 58 -8.58 -18.40 16.96
N PHE A 59 -7.54 -18.24 16.17
CA PHE A 59 -7.51 -18.79 14.82
C PHE A 59 -7.73 -20.29 14.80
N LEU A 60 -7.01 -21.04 15.64
CA LEU A 60 -7.12 -22.49 15.71
C LEU A 60 -8.55 -22.92 16.07
N ARG A 61 -9.21 -22.21 16.98
CA ARG A 61 -10.61 -22.43 17.35
C ARG A 61 -11.57 -22.16 16.17
N LEU A 62 -11.39 -21.03 15.48
CA LEU A 62 -12.22 -20.64 14.33
C LEU A 62 -12.05 -21.64 13.17
N ASP A 63 -10.81 -21.98 12.82
CA ASP A 63 -10.52 -22.94 11.74
C ASP A 63 -10.96 -24.37 12.10
N GLY A 64 -10.80 -24.77 13.35
CA GLY A 64 -11.31 -26.05 13.87
C GLY A 64 -12.84 -26.17 13.68
N ARG A 65 -13.60 -25.11 14.04
CA ARG A 65 -15.04 -25.04 13.81
C ARG A 65 -15.39 -25.11 12.31
N ARG A 66 -14.70 -24.33 11.47
CA ARG A 66 -14.88 -24.33 10.02
C ARG A 66 -14.68 -25.75 9.43
N ARG A 67 -13.60 -26.43 9.82
CA ARG A 67 -13.29 -27.79 9.35
C ARG A 67 -14.32 -28.81 9.79
N ALA A 68 -14.77 -28.73 11.04
CA ALA A 68 -15.82 -29.63 11.56
C ALA A 68 -17.14 -29.49 10.79
N LEU A 69 -17.57 -28.23 10.54
CA LEU A 69 -18.79 -27.97 9.76
C LEU A 69 -18.67 -28.45 8.31
N LEU A 70 -17.52 -28.24 7.66
CA LEU A 70 -17.26 -28.73 6.31
C LEU A 70 -17.36 -30.26 6.22
N ALA A 71 -16.77 -30.99 7.17
CA ALA A 71 -16.82 -32.44 7.22
C ALA A 71 -18.26 -32.97 7.43
N GLU A 72 -19.04 -32.27 8.29
CA GLU A 72 -20.46 -32.63 8.52
C GLU A 72 -21.30 -32.43 7.25
N VAL A 73 -21.12 -31.26 6.57
CA VAL A 73 -21.81 -30.98 5.29
C VAL A 73 -21.48 -32.02 4.24
N GLU A 74 -20.21 -32.38 4.10
CA GLU A 74 -19.75 -33.37 3.13
C GLU A 74 -20.37 -34.76 3.41
N THR A 75 -20.40 -35.17 4.66
CA THR A 75 -21.02 -36.41 5.09
C THR A 75 -22.52 -36.45 4.77
N LEU A 76 -23.26 -35.37 5.07
CA LEU A 76 -24.68 -35.30 4.77
C LEU A 76 -24.97 -35.24 3.26
N LYS A 77 -24.17 -34.55 2.48
CA LYS A 77 -24.26 -34.52 1.01
C LYS A 77 -24.02 -35.91 0.40
N GLN A 78 -23.10 -36.70 0.95
CA GLN A 78 -22.89 -38.10 0.53
C GLN A 78 -24.11 -38.95 0.85
N ARG A 79 -24.69 -38.81 2.06
CA ARG A 79 -25.95 -39.52 2.43
C ARG A 79 -27.12 -39.14 1.52
N GLN A 80 -27.28 -37.82 1.26
CA GLN A 80 -28.34 -37.31 0.38
C GLN A 80 -28.19 -37.87 -1.05
N ASN A 81 -26.97 -37.94 -1.58
CA ASN A 81 -26.71 -38.52 -2.89
C ASN A 81 -27.04 -40.02 -2.93
N ALA A 82 -26.71 -40.76 -1.88
CA ALA A 82 -27.06 -42.21 -1.76
C ALA A 82 -28.57 -42.40 -1.69
N ALA A 83 -29.28 -41.69 -0.81
CA ALA A 83 -30.72 -41.74 -0.68
C ALA A 83 -31.45 -41.33 -1.97
N SER A 84 -30.97 -40.32 -2.67
CA SER A 84 -31.52 -39.90 -3.96
C SER A 84 -31.46 -41.01 -5.03
N ARG A 85 -30.33 -41.74 -5.06
CA ARG A 85 -30.18 -42.91 -5.99
C ARG A 85 -31.16 -44.03 -5.66
N GLU A 86 -31.37 -44.31 -4.37
CA GLU A 86 -32.27 -45.34 -3.95
C GLU A 86 -33.74 -44.97 -4.21
N VAL A 87 -34.16 -43.74 -3.95
CA VAL A 87 -35.48 -43.20 -4.37
C VAL A 87 -35.70 -43.36 -5.87
N ALA A 88 -34.68 -43.03 -6.69
CA ALA A 88 -34.78 -43.18 -8.14
C ALA A 88 -34.89 -44.65 -8.58
N LYS A 89 -34.32 -45.60 -7.82
CA LYS A 89 -34.44 -47.05 -8.05
C LYS A 89 -35.84 -47.54 -7.68
N LEU A 90 -36.32 -47.26 -6.46
CA LEU A 90 -37.66 -47.64 -5.97
C LEU A 90 -38.77 -47.14 -6.91
N LYS A 91 -38.70 -45.90 -7.37
CA LYS A 91 -39.65 -45.33 -8.33
C LYS A 91 -39.64 -46.07 -9.68
N ARG A 92 -38.47 -46.51 -10.16
CA ARG A 92 -38.39 -47.34 -11.40
C ARG A 92 -38.97 -48.73 -11.24
N GLU A 93 -38.86 -49.30 -10.04
CA GLU A 93 -39.38 -50.62 -9.68
C GLU A 93 -40.87 -50.59 -9.28
N GLY A 94 -41.50 -49.40 -9.28
CA GLY A 94 -42.92 -49.22 -8.89
C GLY A 94 -43.17 -49.37 -7.40
N MET A 95 -42.11 -49.30 -6.57
CA MET A 95 -42.19 -49.45 -5.12
C MET A 95 -42.43 -48.11 -4.42
N ASP A 96 -43.02 -48.16 -3.22
CA ASP A 96 -43.27 -46.96 -2.42
C ASP A 96 -41.93 -46.34 -1.95
N ALA A 97 -41.75 -45.06 -2.26
CA ALA A 97 -40.59 -44.30 -1.89
C ALA A 97 -40.92 -43.15 -0.90
N ALA A 98 -42.14 -43.08 -0.36
CA ALA A 98 -42.61 -41.95 0.45
C ALA A 98 -41.73 -41.70 1.69
N HIS A 99 -41.35 -42.75 2.42
CA HIS A 99 -40.49 -42.63 3.59
C HIS A 99 -39.10 -42.06 3.25
N MET A 100 -38.47 -42.56 2.18
CA MET A 100 -37.17 -42.06 1.74
C MET A 100 -37.23 -40.65 1.16
N MET A 101 -38.35 -40.27 0.57
CA MET A 101 -38.56 -38.89 0.12
C MET A 101 -38.68 -37.91 1.30
N ALA A 102 -39.31 -38.32 2.41
CA ALA A 102 -39.35 -37.53 3.63
C ALA A 102 -37.94 -37.38 4.25
N GLU A 103 -37.18 -38.50 4.33
CA GLU A 103 -35.78 -38.45 4.78
C GLU A 103 -34.90 -37.50 3.90
N LEU A 104 -35.07 -37.50 2.59
CA LEU A 104 -34.41 -36.56 1.69
C LEU A 104 -34.79 -35.11 1.96
N GLY A 105 -36.05 -34.86 2.32
CA GLY A 105 -36.51 -33.53 2.75
C GLY A 105 -35.75 -33.05 3.97
N ASP A 106 -35.72 -33.86 5.03
CA ASP A 106 -35.02 -33.56 6.28
C ASP A 106 -33.53 -33.37 6.07
N LEU A 107 -32.88 -34.19 5.24
CA LEU A 107 -31.48 -34.05 4.88
C LEU A 107 -31.20 -32.72 4.14
N SER A 108 -32.11 -32.34 3.23
CA SER A 108 -31.98 -31.09 2.46
C SER A 108 -32.06 -29.86 3.36
N ASP A 109 -32.99 -29.84 4.32
CA ASP A 109 -33.14 -28.75 5.27
C ASP A 109 -31.94 -28.66 6.22
N ARG A 110 -31.46 -29.80 6.68
CA ARG A 110 -30.27 -29.88 7.55
C ARG A 110 -29.00 -29.42 6.81
N ILE A 111 -28.81 -29.79 5.54
CA ILE A 111 -27.69 -29.34 4.70
C ILE A 111 -27.76 -27.82 4.50
N ARG A 112 -28.94 -27.25 4.26
CA ARG A 112 -29.14 -25.82 4.09
C ARG A 112 -28.75 -25.03 5.34
N ASP A 113 -29.13 -25.49 6.54
CA ASP A 113 -28.71 -24.86 7.81
C ASP A 113 -27.19 -24.95 7.98
N LEU A 114 -26.61 -26.10 7.75
CA LEU A 114 -25.18 -26.32 7.86
C LEU A 114 -24.37 -25.54 6.82
N ASP A 115 -24.84 -25.38 5.58
CA ASP A 115 -24.21 -24.56 4.56
C ASP A 115 -24.18 -23.07 5.00
N THR A 116 -25.26 -22.58 5.64
CA THR A 116 -25.31 -21.22 6.21
C THR A 116 -24.28 -21.06 7.33
N ARG A 117 -24.24 -22.02 8.27
CA ARG A 117 -23.25 -21.99 9.37
C ARG A 117 -21.81 -22.14 8.88
N THR A 118 -21.59 -22.92 7.85
CA THR A 118 -20.27 -23.10 7.22
C THR A 118 -19.82 -21.81 6.53
N THR A 119 -20.73 -21.12 5.86
CA THR A 119 -20.45 -19.80 5.25
C THR A 119 -20.06 -18.77 6.31
N ALA A 120 -20.81 -18.72 7.42
CA ALA A 120 -20.46 -17.83 8.53
C ALA A 120 -19.11 -18.19 9.18
N ALA A 121 -18.81 -19.50 9.34
CA ALA A 121 -17.52 -19.93 9.89
C ALA A 121 -16.33 -19.62 8.95
N LYS A 122 -16.53 -19.71 7.62
CA LYS A 122 -15.52 -19.28 6.63
C LYS A 122 -15.27 -17.79 6.73
N ALA A 123 -16.34 -16.97 6.75
CA ALA A 123 -16.23 -15.52 6.87
C ALA A 123 -15.48 -15.11 8.16
N ALA A 124 -15.74 -15.75 9.29
CA ALA A 124 -15.04 -15.47 10.54
C ALA A 124 -13.53 -15.77 10.48
N VAL A 125 -13.13 -16.86 9.80
CA VAL A 125 -11.71 -17.17 9.57
C VAL A 125 -11.07 -16.13 8.64
N GLU A 126 -11.77 -15.74 7.58
CA GLU A 126 -11.30 -14.73 6.63
C GLU A 126 -11.14 -13.35 7.30
N GLU A 127 -12.11 -12.93 8.09
CA GLU A 127 -12.06 -11.68 8.86
C GLU A 127 -10.86 -11.65 9.81
N TRP A 128 -10.65 -12.75 10.56
CA TRP A 128 -9.48 -12.85 11.45
C TRP A 128 -8.16 -12.75 10.67
N LEU A 129 -8.04 -13.48 9.54
CA LEU A 129 -6.85 -13.45 8.69
C LEU A 129 -6.61 -12.07 8.04
N MET A 130 -7.69 -11.29 7.79
CA MET A 130 -7.57 -9.93 7.27
C MET A 130 -6.82 -9.00 8.23
N GLY A 131 -6.95 -9.23 9.54
CA GLY A 131 -6.27 -8.47 10.58
C GLY A 131 -4.81 -8.89 10.83
N VAL A 132 -4.35 -10.00 10.25
CA VAL A 132 -3.00 -10.53 10.49
C VAL A 132 -1.96 -9.75 9.69
N PRO A 133 -0.93 -9.17 10.32
CA PRO A 133 0.19 -8.54 9.62
C PRO A 133 1.04 -9.59 8.89
N ASN A 134 1.81 -9.16 7.89
CA ASN A 134 2.73 -10.04 7.18
C ASN A 134 3.79 -10.65 8.13
N ILE A 135 4.24 -11.86 7.80
CA ILE A 135 5.31 -12.55 8.54
C ILE A 135 6.65 -11.88 8.21
N PRO A 136 7.41 -11.40 9.22
CA PRO A 136 8.72 -10.83 8.98
C PRO A 136 9.67 -11.80 8.29
N ASP A 137 10.55 -11.26 7.45
CA ASP A 137 11.69 -12.02 6.91
C ASP A 137 12.65 -12.40 8.04
N GLU A 138 13.33 -13.53 7.94
CA GLU A 138 14.30 -13.99 8.93
C GLU A 138 15.48 -13.03 9.12
N SER A 139 15.78 -12.21 8.09
CA SER A 139 16.81 -11.19 8.13
C SER A 139 16.33 -9.84 8.68
N THR A 140 15.06 -9.73 9.07
CA THR A 140 14.51 -8.54 9.73
C THR A 140 14.92 -8.51 11.19
N PRO A 141 15.53 -7.41 11.68
CA PRO A 141 15.91 -7.30 13.08
C PRO A 141 14.70 -7.43 13.99
N VAL A 142 14.84 -8.18 15.09
CA VAL A 142 13.81 -8.22 16.13
C VAL A 142 13.98 -7.01 17.03
N GLY A 143 12.91 -6.24 17.25
CA GLY A 143 12.91 -5.04 18.07
C GLY A 143 11.48 -4.57 18.35
N ARG A 144 11.32 -3.61 19.27
CA ARG A 144 10.02 -3.17 19.77
C ARG A 144 9.43 -1.97 19.02
N ASP A 145 10.29 -1.00 18.67
CA ASP A 145 9.86 0.27 18.09
C ASP A 145 11.01 0.91 17.27
N GLU A 146 10.77 2.10 16.73
CA GLU A 146 11.70 2.84 15.88
C GLU A 146 13.08 3.12 16.51
N THR A 147 13.20 3.09 17.86
CA THR A 147 14.47 3.32 18.56
C THR A 147 15.43 2.14 18.44
N GLU A 148 14.91 0.96 18.10
CA GLU A 148 15.69 -0.26 17.93
C GLU A 148 16.01 -0.59 16.45
N ASN A 149 15.74 0.32 15.53
CA ASN A 149 16.09 0.20 14.11
C ASN A 149 17.59 0.39 13.90
N PRO A 150 18.35 -0.64 13.47
CA PRO A 150 19.78 -0.49 13.25
C PRO A 150 20.08 0.37 12.00
N GLU A 151 21.04 1.29 12.15
CA GLU A 151 21.60 2.01 11.02
C GLU A 151 22.44 1.05 10.17
N ARG A 152 22.18 1.01 8.86
CA ARG A 152 22.87 0.14 7.92
C ARG A 152 24.01 0.83 7.19
N LEU A 153 23.79 2.08 6.79
CA LEU A 153 24.78 2.90 6.12
C LEU A 153 24.43 4.39 6.24
N ARG A 154 25.43 5.22 5.98
CA ARG A 154 25.30 6.68 5.91
C ARG A 154 26.07 7.18 4.70
N TRP A 155 25.54 8.21 4.05
CA TRP A 155 26.16 8.87 2.91
C TRP A 155 26.13 10.39 3.04
N GLY A 156 27.18 11.04 2.53
CA GLY A 156 27.32 12.48 2.58
C GLY A 156 27.72 12.99 3.97
N THR A 157 28.23 14.21 4.00
CA THR A 157 28.59 14.93 5.23
C THR A 157 27.66 16.12 5.39
N PRO A 158 26.93 16.25 6.53
CA PRO A 158 26.17 17.45 6.82
C PRO A 158 27.02 18.70 6.67
N ARG A 159 26.49 19.71 5.98
CA ARG A 159 27.16 20.99 5.81
C ARG A 159 27.23 21.73 7.14
N ASN A 160 28.37 22.30 7.45
CA ASN A 160 28.51 23.25 8.56
C ASN A 160 28.14 24.66 8.09
N PHE A 161 27.32 25.35 8.87
CA PHE A 161 26.85 26.69 8.60
C PHE A 161 27.46 27.67 9.62
N ASP A 162 27.90 28.83 9.15
CA ASP A 162 28.46 29.96 9.96
C ASP A 162 27.39 30.99 10.33
N PHE A 163 26.11 30.65 10.13
CA PHE A 163 24.94 31.49 10.40
C PHE A 163 23.80 30.72 11.02
N PRO A 164 22.86 31.37 11.73
CA PRO A 164 21.69 30.71 12.27
C PRO A 164 20.80 30.15 11.17
N LEU A 165 20.51 28.85 11.23
CA LEU A 165 19.64 28.18 10.27
C LEU A 165 18.17 28.50 10.52
N LYS A 166 17.44 28.73 9.43
CA LYS A 166 15.99 28.82 9.43
C LYS A 166 15.39 27.45 9.09
N GLN A 167 14.24 27.16 9.65
CA GLN A 167 13.46 25.99 9.29
C GLN A 167 12.93 26.13 7.87
N HIS A 168 12.72 25.02 7.16
CA HIS A 168 12.29 25.02 5.75
C HIS A 168 11.03 25.87 5.51
N TRP A 169 10.06 25.89 6.44
CA TRP A 169 8.87 26.73 6.29
C TRP A 169 9.19 28.23 6.42
N GLU A 170 10.15 28.61 7.26
CA GLU A 170 10.58 30.00 7.40
C GLU A 170 11.30 30.49 6.15
N VAL A 171 12.18 29.65 5.58
CA VAL A 171 12.87 29.94 4.30
C VAL A 171 11.85 30.06 3.17
N GLY A 172 10.95 29.08 3.04
CA GLY A 172 9.96 29.05 1.98
C GLY A 172 8.98 30.22 2.00
N VAL A 173 8.55 30.66 3.20
CA VAL A 173 7.68 31.82 3.38
C VAL A 173 8.45 33.12 3.10
N ALA A 174 9.69 33.28 3.62
CA ALA A 174 10.49 34.45 3.41
C ALA A 174 10.84 34.73 1.92
N LEU A 175 10.95 33.65 1.13
CA LEU A 175 11.14 33.69 -0.31
C LEU A 175 9.84 33.73 -1.13
N ASN A 176 8.68 33.94 -0.50
CA ASN A 176 7.35 33.97 -1.13
C ASN A 176 7.00 32.69 -1.94
N GLY A 177 7.60 31.54 -1.62
CA GLY A 177 7.35 30.27 -2.31
C GLY A 177 6.28 29.40 -1.66
N LEU A 178 6.11 29.51 -0.33
CA LEU A 178 5.16 28.71 0.46
C LEU A 178 4.15 29.61 1.16
N ASP A 179 2.87 29.27 1.06
CA ASP A 179 1.79 29.98 1.72
C ASP A 179 0.87 29.01 2.49
N PHE A 180 1.09 28.94 3.78
CA PHE A 180 0.31 28.11 4.70
C PHE A 180 -1.00 28.80 5.11
N ASP A 181 -1.01 30.12 5.18
CA ASP A 181 -2.20 30.90 5.61
C ASP A 181 -3.31 30.83 4.57
N ARG A 182 -2.94 30.98 3.27
CA ARG A 182 -3.92 30.80 2.19
C ARG A 182 -4.39 29.36 2.11
N ALA A 183 -3.52 28.36 2.28
CA ALA A 183 -3.88 26.97 2.32
C ALA A 183 -4.88 26.69 3.46
N ALA A 184 -4.61 27.22 4.67
CA ALA A 184 -5.52 27.05 5.82
C ALA A 184 -6.90 27.65 5.57
N ARG A 185 -7.00 28.77 4.86
CA ARG A 185 -8.29 29.38 4.46
C ARG A 185 -9.03 28.56 3.40
N LEU A 186 -8.31 27.87 2.53
CA LEU A 186 -8.93 27.04 1.48
C LEU A 186 -9.48 25.73 2.04
N THR A 187 -8.77 25.08 2.96
CA THR A 187 -9.11 23.71 3.34
C THR A 187 -8.74 23.32 4.78
N GLY A 188 -8.07 24.16 5.56
CA GLY A 188 -7.66 23.86 6.93
C GLY A 188 -6.15 23.68 7.10
N SER A 189 -5.74 23.14 8.26
CA SER A 189 -4.34 22.90 8.60
C SER A 189 -3.74 21.75 7.80
N ARG A 190 -2.40 21.62 7.83
CA ARG A 190 -1.65 20.54 7.13
C ARG A 190 -1.82 20.53 5.61
N PHE A 191 -2.02 21.69 5.01
CA PHE A 191 -1.97 21.95 3.58
C PHE A 191 -1.02 23.09 3.30
N VAL A 192 -0.55 23.20 2.08
CA VAL A 192 0.36 24.26 1.61
C VAL A 192 -0.03 24.68 0.20
N VAL A 193 0.09 25.99 -0.09
CA VAL A 193 0.06 26.52 -1.44
C VAL A 193 1.50 26.77 -1.87
N TYR A 194 1.95 26.09 -2.91
CA TYR A 194 3.22 26.39 -3.58
C TYR A 194 2.99 27.53 -4.57
N GLN A 195 3.88 28.52 -4.57
CA GLN A 195 3.78 29.68 -5.45
C GLN A 195 5.06 29.82 -6.29
N GLU A 196 4.91 30.38 -7.48
CA GLU A 196 6.00 30.76 -8.38
C GLU A 196 7.16 29.76 -8.47
N TRP A 197 8.31 30.09 -7.91
CA TRP A 197 9.51 29.25 -7.94
C TRP A 197 9.30 27.93 -7.20
N ALA A 198 8.56 27.91 -6.10
CA ALA A 198 8.33 26.68 -5.33
C ALA A 198 7.38 25.72 -6.07
N ALA A 199 6.34 26.24 -6.74
CA ALA A 199 5.49 25.43 -7.61
C ALA A 199 6.28 24.87 -8.81
N ARG A 200 7.23 25.65 -9.34
CA ARG A 200 8.13 25.17 -10.39
C ARG A 200 9.10 24.12 -9.87
N LEU A 201 9.65 24.29 -8.66
CA LEU A 201 10.59 23.36 -8.05
C LEU A 201 9.90 22.04 -7.69
N ASP A 202 8.65 22.06 -7.18
CA ASP A 202 7.85 20.85 -6.95
C ASP A 202 7.68 20.05 -8.26
N ARG A 203 7.29 20.71 -9.35
CA ARG A 203 7.19 20.06 -10.66
C ARG A 203 8.55 19.61 -11.22
N ALA A 204 9.62 20.37 -10.96
CA ALA A 204 10.98 20.01 -11.35
C ALA A 204 11.43 18.72 -10.66
N LEU A 205 11.11 18.55 -9.37
CA LEU A 205 11.38 17.33 -8.62
C LEU A 205 10.61 16.13 -9.19
N ILE A 206 9.31 16.30 -9.50
CA ILE A 206 8.51 15.25 -10.13
C ILE A 206 9.17 14.77 -11.43
N ASN A 207 9.47 15.71 -12.34
CA ASN A 207 10.06 15.36 -13.63
C ASN A 207 11.45 14.73 -13.46
N PHE A 208 12.28 15.26 -12.60
CA PHE A 208 13.60 14.73 -12.32
C PHE A 208 13.54 13.29 -11.78
N PHE A 209 12.65 13.00 -10.83
CA PHE A 209 12.50 11.67 -10.27
C PHE A 209 12.00 10.68 -11.33
N LEU A 210 10.96 11.04 -12.09
CA LEU A 210 10.43 10.20 -13.17
C LEU A 210 11.50 9.95 -14.26
N ASP A 211 12.24 10.97 -14.68
CA ASP A 211 13.31 10.83 -15.67
C ASP A 211 14.41 9.87 -15.18
N GLN A 212 14.82 9.97 -13.89
CA GLN A 212 15.80 9.04 -13.34
C GLN A 212 15.27 7.60 -13.38
N HIS A 213 14.04 7.35 -12.95
CA HIS A 213 13.46 6.01 -12.91
C HIS A 213 13.18 5.42 -14.29
N THR A 214 12.80 6.25 -15.27
CA THR A 214 12.38 5.77 -16.61
C THR A 214 13.49 5.75 -17.65
N LEU A 215 14.47 6.65 -17.55
CA LEU A 215 15.55 6.78 -18.54
C LEU A 215 16.84 6.07 -18.11
N HIS A 216 17.09 5.96 -16.80
CA HIS A 216 18.34 5.41 -16.26
C HIS A 216 18.15 4.11 -15.49
N GLU A 217 16.90 3.76 -15.17
CA GLU A 217 16.52 2.55 -14.49
C GLU A 217 15.46 1.80 -15.31
N ASP A 218 14.93 0.70 -14.81
CA ASP A 218 14.05 -0.20 -15.56
C ASP A 218 12.53 0.01 -15.32
N TYR A 219 12.13 1.15 -14.76
CA TYR A 219 10.73 1.42 -14.49
C TYR A 219 9.96 1.91 -15.72
N ARG A 220 8.71 1.44 -15.82
CA ARG A 220 7.72 1.99 -16.78
C ARG A 220 6.84 2.97 -16.04
N GLU A 221 6.73 4.20 -16.58
CA GLU A 221 5.84 5.20 -16.02
C GLU A 221 4.38 4.84 -16.25
N ILE A 222 3.56 4.98 -15.21
CA ILE A 222 2.12 4.78 -15.25
C ILE A 222 1.43 6.03 -14.67
N CYS A 223 0.35 6.45 -15.30
CA CYS A 223 -0.54 7.49 -14.76
C CYS A 223 -1.87 6.83 -14.32
N PRO A 224 -1.98 6.36 -13.07
CA PRO A 224 -3.15 5.64 -12.59
C PRO A 224 -4.27 6.58 -12.11
N PRO A 225 -5.51 6.08 -11.96
CA PRO A 225 -6.55 6.81 -11.22
C PRO A 225 -6.14 7.07 -9.77
N PHE A 226 -6.52 8.25 -9.22
CA PHE A 226 -6.27 8.64 -7.82
C PHE A 226 -7.42 8.30 -6.89
N MET A 227 -8.54 7.86 -7.45
CA MET A 227 -9.70 7.33 -6.75
C MET A 227 -9.84 5.85 -7.08
N VAL A 228 -9.89 5.01 -6.05
CA VAL A 228 -9.96 3.56 -6.20
C VAL A 228 -11.10 2.99 -5.37
N ASN A 229 -11.56 1.79 -5.74
CA ASN A 229 -12.61 1.08 -5.02
C ASN A 229 -12.05 0.34 -3.78
N ARG A 230 -12.97 -0.18 -2.94
CA ARG A 230 -12.64 -0.95 -1.74
C ARG A 230 -11.74 -2.17 -2.03
N ALA A 231 -12.00 -2.90 -3.12
CA ALA A 231 -11.22 -4.09 -3.47
C ALA A 231 -9.74 -3.76 -3.72
N THR A 232 -9.46 -2.65 -4.43
CA THR A 232 -8.11 -2.15 -4.69
C THR A 232 -7.38 -1.76 -3.40
N MET A 233 -8.08 -1.08 -2.46
CA MET A 233 -7.51 -0.76 -1.14
C MET A 233 -7.25 -2.02 -0.29
N THR A 234 -8.09 -3.04 -0.42
CA THR A 234 -7.90 -4.33 0.26
C THR A 234 -6.72 -5.10 -0.31
N GLY A 235 -6.51 -5.03 -1.63
CA GLY A 235 -5.43 -5.74 -2.34
C GLY A 235 -4.04 -5.41 -1.82
N THR A 236 -3.78 -4.17 -1.40
CA THR A 236 -2.51 -3.75 -0.80
C THR A 236 -2.47 -3.80 0.72
N GLY A 237 -3.60 -4.12 1.40
CA GLY A 237 -3.68 -4.23 2.85
C GLY A 237 -4.01 -2.94 3.59
N GLN A 238 -4.41 -1.88 2.88
CA GLN A 238 -4.89 -0.65 3.52
C GLN A 238 -6.22 -0.91 4.24
N LEU A 239 -7.11 -1.66 3.63
CA LEU A 239 -8.36 -2.09 4.24
C LEU A 239 -8.29 -3.56 4.68
N PRO A 240 -9.03 -3.90 5.77
CA PRO A 240 -9.93 -3.05 6.56
C PRO A 240 -9.24 -2.19 7.62
N LYS A 241 -8.00 -2.48 7.99
CA LYS A 241 -7.33 -2.02 9.22
C LYS A 241 -7.18 -0.50 9.32
N PHE A 242 -6.90 0.19 8.20
CA PHE A 242 -6.55 1.62 8.19
C PHE A 242 -7.65 2.51 7.58
N GLU A 243 -8.92 2.09 7.66
CA GLU A 243 -10.02 2.85 7.04
C GLU A 243 -10.13 4.29 7.60
N GLU A 244 -9.78 4.51 8.87
CA GLU A 244 -9.81 5.84 9.51
C GLU A 244 -8.73 6.79 8.97
N ASP A 245 -7.62 6.24 8.43
CA ASP A 245 -6.54 7.02 7.83
C ASP A 245 -6.80 7.40 6.37
N LEU A 246 -7.93 6.98 5.80
CA LEU A 246 -8.27 7.19 4.40
C LEU A 246 -9.35 8.25 4.21
N PHE A 247 -9.22 9.07 3.16
CA PHE A 247 -10.30 9.91 2.67
C PHE A 247 -11.27 9.07 1.83
N LYS A 248 -12.47 8.85 2.36
CA LYS A 248 -13.54 8.05 1.76
C LYS A 248 -14.61 8.93 1.12
N MET A 249 -15.11 8.50 -0.02
CA MET A 249 -16.31 9.06 -0.68
C MET A 249 -17.48 8.09 -0.54
N PRO A 250 -18.30 8.22 0.53
CA PRO A 250 -19.31 7.22 0.88
C PRO A 250 -20.35 6.94 -0.20
N ALA A 251 -20.73 7.99 -0.98
CA ALA A 251 -21.75 7.86 -2.02
C ALA A 251 -21.39 6.88 -3.16
N TRP A 252 -20.11 6.61 -3.37
CA TRP A 252 -19.61 5.71 -4.43
C TRP A 252 -18.74 4.57 -3.89
N GLU A 253 -18.52 4.50 -2.58
CA GLU A 253 -17.58 3.58 -1.94
C GLU A 253 -16.15 3.64 -2.52
N TYR A 254 -15.74 4.84 -2.94
CA TYR A 254 -14.38 5.12 -3.40
C TYR A 254 -13.54 5.76 -2.30
N TYR A 255 -12.22 5.65 -2.48
CA TYR A 255 -11.21 6.23 -1.61
C TYR A 255 -10.20 7.00 -2.44
N LEU A 256 -9.72 8.14 -1.92
CA LEU A 256 -8.51 8.79 -2.43
C LEU A 256 -7.28 7.97 -2.01
N ILE A 257 -6.35 7.79 -2.94
CA ILE A 257 -5.17 6.96 -2.67
C ILE A 257 -4.23 7.61 -1.65
N PRO A 258 -3.72 6.86 -0.64
CA PRO A 258 -2.69 7.36 0.27
C PRO A 258 -1.28 7.26 -0.33
N THR A 259 -1.11 6.52 -1.43
CA THR A 259 0.12 6.24 -2.15
C THR A 259 -0.22 5.62 -3.51
N ALA A 260 0.62 5.83 -4.53
CA ALA A 260 0.48 5.16 -5.81
C ALA A 260 0.76 3.65 -5.75
N GLU A 261 1.36 3.15 -4.68
CA GLU A 261 1.45 1.70 -4.40
C GLU A 261 0.11 1.00 -4.61
N VAL A 262 -0.99 1.63 -4.13
CA VAL A 262 -2.33 1.04 -4.18
C VAL A 262 -2.78 0.75 -5.61
N PRO A 263 -2.88 1.72 -6.53
CA PRO A 263 -3.28 1.43 -7.91
C PRO A 263 -2.21 0.64 -8.68
N LEU A 264 -0.90 0.92 -8.49
CA LEU A 264 0.15 0.24 -9.24
C LEU A 264 0.21 -1.26 -8.93
N THR A 265 0.14 -1.65 -7.67
CA THR A 265 0.14 -3.07 -7.28
C THR A 265 -1.09 -3.79 -7.82
N ASN A 266 -2.25 -3.12 -7.85
CA ASN A 266 -3.49 -3.71 -8.33
C ASN A 266 -3.66 -3.68 -9.87
N LEU A 267 -2.70 -3.14 -10.65
CA LEU A 267 -2.74 -3.22 -12.12
C LEU A 267 -2.90 -4.66 -12.62
N HIS A 268 -2.30 -5.61 -11.90
CA HIS A 268 -2.33 -7.04 -12.25
C HIS A 268 -3.27 -7.86 -11.36
N ALA A 269 -4.22 -7.22 -10.65
CA ALA A 269 -5.18 -7.93 -9.81
C ALA A 269 -5.96 -8.99 -10.59
N GLY A 270 -5.92 -10.25 -10.12
CA GLY A 270 -6.57 -11.39 -10.76
C GLY A 270 -5.80 -11.99 -11.93
N GLU A 271 -4.64 -11.45 -12.32
CA GLU A 271 -3.87 -11.91 -13.47
C GLU A 271 -2.89 -13.04 -13.12
N VAL A 272 -2.51 -13.79 -14.16
CA VAL A 272 -1.42 -14.75 -14.15
C VAL A 272 -0.36 -14.26 -15.13
N LEU A 273 0.74 -13.75 -14.60
CA LEU A 273 1.86 -13.22 -15.37
C LEU A 273 2.71 -14.35 -15.98
N ASP A 274 3.46 -14.04 -17.02
CA ASP A 274 4.50 -14.94 -17.53
C ASP A 274 5.75 -14.82 -16.64
N GLU A 275 6.41 -15.93 -16.32
CA GLU A 275 7.66 -15.92 -15.55
C GLU A 275 8.75 -15.07 -16.22
N SER A 276 8.78 -15.09 -17.57
CA SER A 276 9.74 -14.31 -18.35
C SER A 276 9.54 -12.79 -18.27
N ASP A 277 8.39 -12.33 -17.76
CA ASP A 277 8.08 -10.92 -17.56
C ASP A 277 8.56 -10.39 -16.22
N LEU A 278 9.07 -11.25 -15.34
CA LEU A 278 9.58 -10.88 -14.02
C LEU A 278 11.09 -10.64 -14.04
N PRO A 279 11.63 -9.63 -13.37
CA PRO A 279 10.89 -8.62 -12.61
C PRO A 279 10.18 -7.61 -13.52
N ARG A 280 9.00 -7.15 -13.09
CA ARG A 280 8.23 -6.09 -13.76
C ARG A 280 8.21 -4.86 -12.85
N ALA A 281 8.63 -3.71 -13.35
CA ALA A 281 8.81 -2.49 -12.58
C ALA A 281 7.97 -1.33 -13.12
N TYR A 282 7.28 -0.63 -12.22
CA TYR A 282 6.45 0.54 -12.53
C TYR A 282 6.76 1.69 -11.59
N CYS A 283 6.67 2.93 -12.10
CA CYS A 283 6.68 4.14 -11.27
C CYS A 283 5.50 5.04 -11.63
N ALA A 284 5.06 5.85 -10.68
CA ALA A 284 4.01 6.84 -10.89
C ALA A 284 4.20 8.05 -9.99
N ALA A 285 4.03 9.25 -10.54
CA ALA A 285 3.87 10.48 -9.76
C ALA A 285 2.40 10.72 -9.50
N THR A 286 2.00 10.74 -8.23
CA THR A 286 0.60 10.97 -7.85
C THR A 286 0.49 11.90 -6.65
N PRO A 287 -0.61 12.67 -6.53
CA PRO A 287 -1.03 13.16 -5.23
C PRO A 287 -1.35 11.97 -4.32
N CYS A 288 -1.01 12.11 -3.05
CA CYS A 288 -1.28 11.15 -1.98
C CYS A 288 -2.10 11.85 -0.91
N PHE A 289 -3.10 11.15 -0.37
CA PHE A 289 -4.06 11.73 0.57
C PHE A 289 -4.10 10.90 1.86
N ARG A 290 -3.79 11.53 3.00
CA ARG A 290 -3.77 10.87 4.32
C ARG A 290 -4.51 11.71 5.34
N SER A 291 -5.46 11.10 6.08
CA SER A 291 -6.21 11.81 7.12
C SER A 291 -5.36 12.09 8.36
N GLU A 292 -4.22 11.37 8.51
CA GLU A 292 -3.28 11.54 9.64
C GLU A 292 -3.99 11.44 11.01
N ALA A 293 -4.97 10.53 11.15
CA ALA A 293 -5.83 10.39 12.32
C ALA A 293 -5.06 10.16 13.62
N GLY A 294 -3.94 9.42 13.57
CA GLY A 294 -3.08 9.14 14.73
C GLY A 294 -1.98 10.18 15.00
N ALA A 295 -1.87 11.27 14.22
CA ALA A 295 -0.72 12.18 14.26
C ALA A 295 -1.01 13.53 14.98
N ALA A 296 -1.92 13.55 15.94
CA ALA A 296 -2.24 14.76 16.69
C ALA A 296 -0.98 15.34 17.37
N GLY A 297 -0.68 16.63 17.12
CA GLY A 297 0.45 17.34 17.73
C GLY A 297 1.83 17.07 17.12
N LYS A 298 1.99 16.10 16.22
CA LYS A 298 3.27 15.81 15.56
C LYS A 298 3.42 16.62 14.26
N ASP A 299 4.60 17.23 14.04
CA ASP A 299 4.96 17.96 12.80
C ASP A 299 3.82 18.87 12.29
N THR A 300 3.31 19.76 13.16
CA THR A 300 2.15 20.62 12.85
C THR A 300 2.45 21.77 11.90
N ARG A 301 3.75 22.03 11.61
CA ARG A 301 4.22 23.09 10.71
C ARG A 301 5.11 22.51 9.62
N GLY A 302 5.14 23.21 8.48
CA GLY A 302 6.04 22.89 7.36
C GLY A 302 5.51 21.78 6.45
N LEU A 303 6.44 21.11 5.76
CA LEU A 303 6.15 20.18 4.67
C LEU A 303 6.28 18.69 5.04
N ILE A 304 6.63 18.38 6.28
CA ILE A 304 6.95 16.99 6.70
C ILE A 304 5.69 16.12 6.73
N ARG A 305 4.56 16.69 7.21
CA ARG A 305 3.32 15.96 7.42
C ARG A 305 2.12 16.75 6.91
N LEU A 306 1.65 16.40 5.73
CA LEU A 306 0.54 17.03 5.04
C LEU A 306 -0.58 16.02 4.74
N HIS A 307 -1.84 16.51 4.71
CA HIS A 307 -2.99 15.70 4.27
C HIS A 307 -2.95 15.38 2.77
N GLN A 308 -2.33 16.26 1.99
CA GLN A 308 -2.11 16.09 0.55
C GLN A 308 -0.66 16.43 0.20
N PHE A 309 0.02 15.53 -0.50
CA PHE A 309 1.38 15.73 -0.98
C PHE A 309 1.60 14.90 -2.26
N THR A 310 2.60 15.27 -3.07
CA THR A 310 2.97 14.51 -4.27
C THR A 310 4.14 13.57 -3.95
N LYS A 311 4.07 12.35 -4.48
CA LYS A 311 5.11 11.33 -4.34
C LYS A 311 5.29 10.58 -5.66
N VAL A 312 6.53 10.37 -6.07
CA VAL A 312 6.87 9.34 -7.04
C VAL A 312 6.98 8.01 -6.30
N GLU A 313 6.25 7.02 -6.74
CA GLU A 313 6.24 5.68 -6.15
C GLU A 313 6.81 4.68 -7.12
N MET A 314 7.58 3.74 -6.60
CA MET A 314 8.14 2.59 -7.31
C MET A 314 7.43 1.32 -6.84
N VAL A 315 7.04 0.45 -7.77
CA VAL A 315 6.47 -0.88 -7.48
C VAL A 315 7.16 -1.91 -8.37
N ARG A 316 7.52 -3.07 -7.77
CA ARG A 316 8.08 -4.21 -8.50
C ARG A 316 7.27 -5.47 -8.23
N PHE A 317 7.10 -6.27 -9.28
CA PHE A 317 6.61 -7.64 -9.22
C PHE A 317 7.82 -8.54 -9.50
N ALA A 318 8.18 -9.36 -8.55
CA ALA A 318 9.40 -10.16 -8.61
C ALA A 318 9.12 -11.66 -8.46
N HIS A 319 10.02 -12.48 -9.01
CA HIS A 319 10.07 -13.88 -8.66
C HIS A 319 10.41 -14.04 -7.18
N PRO A 320 9.79 -14.97 -6.43
CA PRO A 320 10.06 -15.17 -5.01
C PRO A 320 11.55 -15.30 -4.66
N ASP A 321 12.31 -16.04 -5.46
CA ASP A 321 13.73 -16.29 -5.22
C ASP A 321 14.64 -15.08 -5.45
N ASP A 322 14.15 -14.05 -6.17
CA ASP A 322 14.90 -12.83 -6.49
C ASP A 322 14.40 -11.60 -5.73
N SER A 323 13.28 -11.69 -5.03
CA SER A 323 12.60 -10.52 -4.44
C SER A 323 13.45 -9.75 -3.43
N MET A 324 14.35 -10.41 -2.70
CA MET A 324 15.26 -9.72 -1.77
C MET A 324 16.34 -8.92 -2.50
N ASN A 325 16.88 -9.46 -3.61
CA ASN A 325 17.77 -8.72 -4.49
C ASN A 325 17.06 -7.50 -5.12
N GLN A 326 15.80 -7.66 -5.53
CA GLN A 326 14.98 -6.57 -6.07
C GLN A 326 14.72 -5.46 -5.03
N LEU A 327 14.67 -5.79 -3.72
CA LEU A 327 14.61 -4.80 -2.64
C LEU A 327 15.90 -3.97 -2.55
N GLU A 328 17.06 -4.62 -2.64
CA GLU A 328 18.36 -3.92 -2.63
C GLU A 328 18.51 -2.99 -3.85
N ILE A 329 18.07 -3.44 -5.02
CA ILE A 329 18.05 -2.63 -6.25
C ILE A 329 17.15 -1.41 -6.05
N MET A 330 15.91 -1.59 -5.56
CA MET A 330 14.96 -0.50 -5.31
C MET A 330 15.51 0.52 -4.30
N LEU A 331 16.13 0.05 -3.22
CA LEU A 331 16.80 0.90 -2.24
C LEU A 331 17.93 1.71 -2.90
N GLY A 332 18.72 1.08 -3.79
CA GLY A 332 19.76 1.75 -4.56
C GLY A 332 19.21 2.91 -5.39
N HIS A 333 18.06 2.70 -6.04
CA HIS A 333 17.39 3.72 -6.86
C HIS A 333 16.91 4.92 -6.01
N ALA A 334 16.27 4.67 -4.87
CA ALA A 334 15.85 5.74 -3.96
C ALA A 334 17.04 6.56 -3.43
N ARG A 335 18.13 5.89 -3.03
CA ARG A 335 19.36 6.52 -2.58
C ARG A 335 20.01 7.39 -3.66
N ARG A 336 20.03 6.89 -4.90
CA ARG A 336 20.63 7.58 -6.04
C ARG A 336 20.04 8.96 -6.26
N LEU A 337 18.74 9.17 -6.02
CA LEU A 337 18.11 10.49 -6.13
C LEU A 337 18.68 11.48 -5.12
N LEU A 338 18.90 11.05 -3.87
CA LEU A 338 19.50 11.91 -2.83
C LEU A 338 20.97 12.21 -3.10
N GLU A 339 21.71 11.23 -3.63
CA GLU A 339 23.11 11.41 -4.04
C GLU A 339 23.24 12.44 -5.16
N LEU A 340 22.36 12.38 -6.17
CA LEU A 340 22.31 13.38 -7.26
C LEU A 340 21.90 14.76 -6.78
N LEU A 341 21.05 14.82 -5.74
CA LEU A 341 20.66 16.08 -5.08
C LEU A 341 21.71 16.57 -4.06
N GLU A 342 22.80 15.81 -3.85
CA GLU A 342 23.83 16.10 -2.86
C GLU A 342 23.28 16.31 -1.44
N LEU A 343 22.22 15.55 -1.07
CA LEU A 343 21.57 15.61 0.23
C LEU A 343 22.10 14.47 1.13
N PRO A 344 22.70 14.76 2.29
CA PRO A 344 23.17 13.73 3.21
C PRO A 344 22.01 12.90 3.75
N TYR A 345 22.21 11.57 3.83
CA TYR A 345 21.19 10.64 4.30
C TYR A 345 21.79 9.47 5.08
N ARG A 346 20.96 8.76 5.82
CA ARG A 346 21.26 7.43 6.35
C ARG A 346 20.19 6.41 5.94
N VAL A 347 20.52 5.14 5.99
CA VAL A 347 19.59 4.04 5.81
C VAL A 347 19.50 3.25 7.10
N ILE A 348 18.30 2.98 7.55
CA ILE A 348 17.99 2.12 8.68
C ILE A 348 17.23 0.89 8.21
N SER A 349 17.38 -0.23 8.90
CA SER A 349 16.55 -1.42 8.70
C SER A 349 15.46 -1.41 9.76
N LEU A 350 14.20 -1.45 9.36
CA LEU A 350 13.11 -1.50 10.33
C LEU A 350 13.12 -2.84 11.08
N CYS A 351 12.96 -2.78 12.38
CA CYS A 351 12.77 -3.93 13.24
C CYS A 351 11.33 -4.44 13.18
N THR A 352 11.10 -5.64 13.69
CA THR A 352 9.78 -6.30 13.64
C THR A 352 8.65 -5.48 14.22
N GLY A 353 8.88 -4.71 15.30
CA GLY A 353 7.87 -3.88 15.95
C GLY A 353 7.52 -2.61 15.19
N ASP A 354 8.41 -2.14 14.28
CA ASP A 354 8.21 -0.93 13.47
C ASP A 354 7.82 -1.22 12.00
N LEU A 355 7.83 -2.49 11.59
CA LEU A 355 7.43 -2.87 10.24
C LEU A 355 5.99 -2.44 9.90
N GLY A 356 5.78 -1.91 8.70
CA GLY A 356 4.47 -1.70 8.12
C GLY A 356 3.66 -3.01 8.01
N PHE A 357 2.34 -2.93 8.05
CA PHE A 357 1.42 -4.08 8.13
C PHE A 357 1.64 -5.14 7.04
N SER A 358 1.85 -4.70 5.80
CA SER A 358 2.04 -5.57 4.62
C SER A 358 3.49 -6.01 4.41
N ALA A 359 4.46 -5.40 5.09
CA ALA A 359 5.87 -5.61 4.85
C ALA A 359 6.42 -6.83 5.61
N ALA A 360 7.29 -7.60 4.94
CA ALA A 360 8.12 -8.62 5.54
C ALA A 360 9.53 -8.09 5.88
N LYS A 361 10.02 -7.13 5.10
CA LYS A 361 11.27 -6.41 5.34
C LYS A 361 11.19 -5.01 4.77
N THR A 362 11.73 -4.03 5.50
CA THR A 362 11.73 -2.63 5.09
C THR A 362 13.07 -1.98 5.40
N TYR A 363 13.50 -1.11 4.49
CA TYR A 363 14.56 -0.15 4.68
C TYR A 363 13.99 1.24 4.56
N ASP A 364 14.25 2.09 5.56
CA ASP A 364 13.96 3.51 5.46
C ASP A 364 15.22 4.29 5.15
N VAL A 365 15.08 5.23 4.22
CA VAL A 365 16.10 6.24 3.92
C VAL A 365 15.67 7.52 4.62
N GLU A 366 16.55 8.07 5.42
CA GLU A 366 16.29 9.28 6.18
C GLU A 366 17.26 10.38 5.74
N VAL A 367 16.72 11.53 5.32
CA VAL A 367 17.49 12.71 4.88
C VAL A 367 17.82 13.61 6.07
N TRP A 368 19.01 14.20 6.05
CA TRP A 368 19.43 15.16 7.06
C TRP A 368 18.73 16.52 6.92
N LEU A 369 18.11 16.99 7.99
CA LEU A 369 17.52 18.31 8.12
C LEU A 369 18.34 19.16 9.11
N PRO A 370 19.24 20.02 8.64
CA PRO A 370 20.19 20.72 9.51
C PRO A 370 19.55 21.67 10.51
N ALA A 371 18.44 22.35 10.15
CA ALA A 371 17.75 23.24 11.08
C ALA A 371 17.03 22.51 12.19
N GLN A 372 16.69 21.21 12.00
CA GLN A 372 16.12 20.33 13.01
C GLN A 372 17.19 19.49 13.73
N ASN A 373 18.42 19.51 13.23
CA ASN A 373 19.54 18.70 13.71
C ASN A 373 19.17 17.19 13.81
N THR A 374 18.48 16.66 12.82
CA THR A 374 18.00 15.26 12.81
C THR A 374 17.86 14.71 11.40
N TYR A 375 17.88 13.39 11.31
CA TYR A 375 17.45 12.65 10.12
C TYR A 375 15.95 12.48 10.11
N ARG A 376 15.32 12.63 8.95
CA ARG A 376 13.87 12.42 8.74
C ARG A 376 13.63 11.47 7.60
N GLU A 377 12.74 10.51 7.81
CA GLU A 377 12.33 9.57 6.77
C GLU A 377 11.88 10.30 5.50
N ILE A 378 12.46 9.92 4.36
CA ILE A 378 12.12 10.45 3.05
C ILE A 378 11.72 9.35 2.07
N SER A 379 12.18 8.13 2.26
CA SER A 379 11.75 6.97 1.48
C SER A 379 11.69 5.74 2.36
N SER A 380 10.69 4.90 2.11
CA SER A 380 10.55 3.58 2.71
C SER A 380 10.46 2.55 1.59
N CYS A 381 11.38 1.58 1.55
CA CYS A 381 11.43 0.52 0.55
C CYS A 381 11.10 -0.82 1.21
N SER A 382 10.01 -1.44 0.80
CA SER A 382 9.45 -2.64 1.43
C SER A 382 9.35 -3.82 0.46
N ASN A 383 9.69 -5.02 0.93
CA ASN A 383 9.34 -6.28 0.32
C ASN A 383 8.14 -6.87 1.07
N CYS A 384 7.01 -6.99 0.40
CA CYS A 384 5.78 -7.57 0.94
C CYS A 384 5.68 -9.08 0.71
N ARG A 385 6.67 -9.71 0.07
CA ARG A 385 6.59 -11.10 -0.35
C ARG A 385 5.28 -11.36 -1.10
N ASP A 386 4.59 -12.43 -0.82
CA ASP A 386 3.33 -12.80 -1.48
C ASP A 386 2.06 -12.22 -0.79
N PHE A 387 2.21 -11.42 0.26
CA PHE A 387 1.09 -10.90 1.05
C PHE A 387 0.07 -10.10 0.23
N GLN A 388 0.53 -9.12 -0.55
CA GLN A 388 -0.33 -8.32 -1.42
C GLN A 388 -0.77 -9.13 -2.65
N ALA A 389 0.11 -9.94 -3.20
CA ALA A 389 -0.21 -10.80 -4.34
C ALA A 389 -1.31 -11.80 -4.00
N ARG A 390 -1.36 -12.35 -2.77
CA ARG A 390 -2.48 -13.16 -2.31
C ARG A 390 -3.77 -12.37 -2.22
N ARG A 391 -3.75 -11.16 -1.65
CA ARG A 391 -4.93 -10.30 -1.50
C ARG A 391 -5.51 -9.86 -2.85
N ALA A 392 -4.65 -9.50 -3.81
CA ALA A 392 -5.03 -9.08 -5.15
C ALA A 392 -5.08 -10.22 -6.17
N ASN A 393 -4.79 -11.47 -5.75
CA ASN A 393 -4.73 -12.68 -6.60
C ASN A 393 -3.80 -12.51 -7.82
N ILE A 394 -2.58 -11.99 -7.60
CA ILE A 394 -1.56 -11.79 -8.63
C ILE A 394 -0.62 -12.99 -8.64
N ARG A 395 -0.62 -13.73 -9.71
CA ARG A 395 0.12 -14.97 -9.84
C ARG A 395 1.06 -14.95 -11.04
N PHE A 396 1.96 -15.89 -11.10
CA PHE A 396 2.75 -16.17 -12.30
C PHE A 396 2.78 -17.67 -12.57
N LYS A 397 3.12 -18.04 -13.79
CA LYS A 397 3.23 -19.45 -14.21
C LYS A 397 4.71 -19.80 -14.41
N PRO A 398 5.33 -20.55 -13.49
CA PRO A 398 6.69 -21.05 -13.66
C PRO A 398 6.77 -22.04 -14.85
N ARG A 399 7.93 -22.08 -15.52
CA ARG A 399 8.17 -23.06 -16.58
C ARG A 399 8.10 -24.48 -16.01
N GLY A 400 7.13 -25.26 -16.50
CA GLY A 400 6.92 -26.64 -16.07
C GLY A 400 6.35 -26.81 -14.66
N GLY A 401 5.97 -25.71 -13.96
CA GLY A 401 5.45 -25.71 -12.60
C GLY A 401 3.96 -25.40 -12.48
N LYS A 402 3.47 -25.45 -11.24
CA LYS A 402 2.14 -24.96 -10.88
C LYS A 402 2.20 -23.43 -10.69
N THR A 403 1.10 -22.75 -10.98
CA THR A 403 0.92 -21.32 -10.72
C THR A 403 1.28 -20.97 -9.27
N ALA A 404 2.09 -19.92 -9.09
CA ALA A 404 2.53 -19.41 -7.80
C ALA A 404 2.24 -17.90 -7.69
N TYR A 405 2.24 -17.36 -6.48
CA TYR A 405 2.11 -15.93 -6.24
C TYR A 405 3.44 -15.21 -6.51
N VAL A 406 3.37 -14.04 -7.13
CA VAL A 406 4.53 -13.16 -7.23
C VAL A 406 4.85 -12.55 -5.86
N HIS A 407 6.06 -12.04 -5.69
CA HIS A 407 6.37 -11.11 -4.61
C HIS A 407 6.17 -9.67 -5.09
N THR A 408 5.59 -8.82 -4.25
CA THR A 408 5.43 -7.39 -4.52
C THR A 408 6.37 -6.58 -3.65
N LEU A 409 6.94 -5.54 -4.25
CA LEU A 409 7.79 -4.58 -3.57
C LEU A 409 7.28 -3.18 -3.89
N ASN A 410 7.39 -2.28 -2.92
CA ASN A 410 7.08 -0.87 -3.11
C ASN A 410 8.15 -0.01 -2.44
N GLY A 411 8.33 1.20 -2.95
CA GLY A 411 9.26 2.16 -2.38
C GLY A 411 9.02 3.57 -2.89
N SER A 412 9.28 4.55 -2.04
CA SER A 412 9.17 5.94 -2.46
C SER A 412 10.36 6.31 -3.34
N GLY A 413 10.10 6.62 -4.62
CA GLY A 413 10.99 7.35 -5.52
C GLY A 413 10.96 8.85 -5.23
N LEU A 414 10.82 9.19 -3.97
CA LEU A 414 10.77 10.38 -3.17
C LEU A 414 9.47 11.20 -3.23
N PRO A 415 8.99 11.67 -2.07
CA PRO A 415 7.95 12.69 -1.95
C PRO A 415 8.53 14.08 -2.21
N THR A 416 7.87 14.88 -3.04
CA THR A 416 8.39 16.22 -3.39
C THR A 416 8.44 17.16 -2.20
N GLY A 417 7.44 17.14 -1.33
CA GLY A 417 7.37 18.04 -0.17
C GLY A 417 8.51 17.85 0.83
N ARG A 418 8.85 16.61 1.21
CA ARG A 418 10.00 16.34 2.11
C ARG A 418 11.32 16.62 1.42
N THR A 419 11.43 16.33 0.13
CA THR A 419 12.63 16.68 -0.65
C THR A 419 12.82 18.19 -0.73
N LEU A 420 11.73 18.94 -0.97
CA LEU A 420 11.78 20.41 -0.95
C LEU A 420 12.18 20.93 0.43
N ALA A 421 11.65 20.35 1.51
CA ALA A 421 12.07 20.72 2.87
C ALA A 421 13.58 20.52 3.08
N ALA A 422 14.11 19.38 2.62
CA ALA A 422 15.54 19.09 2.71
C ALA A 422 16.38 20.06 1.87
N ILE A 423 15.94 20.42 0.66
CA ILE A 423 16.61 21.43 -0.18
C ILE A 423 16.59 22.80 0.51
N LEU A 424 15.44 23.24 1.03
CA LEU A 424 15.32 24.54 1.71
C LEU A 424 16.26 24.63 2.91
N GLU A 425 16.43 23.56 3.68
CA GLU A 425 17.32 23.60 4.86
C GLU A 425 18.80 23.41 4.50
N ASN A 426 19.15 22.54 3.53
CA ASN A 426 20.55 22.27 3.18
C ASN A 426 21.16 23.30 2.24
N TYR A 427 20.35 24.00 1.43
CA TYR A 427 20.82 24.91 0.39
C TYR A 427 20.57 26.40 0.70
N GLN A 428 20.02 26.74 1.88
CA GLN A 428 19.89 28.14 2.33
C GLN A 428 21.24 28.82 2.47
N GLN A 429 21.27 30.13 2.20
CA GLN A 429 22.46 30.94 2.29
C GLN A 429 22.33 32.01 3.37
N LYS A 430 23.48 32.61 3.77
CA LYS A 430 23.56 33.62 4.82
C LYS A 430 22.76 34.87 4.50
N ASP A 431 22.71 35.25 3.23
CA ASP A 431 21.95 36.40 2.72
C ASP A 431 20.44 36.14 2.59
N GLY A 432 20.00 34.95 2.89
CA GLY A 432 18.60 34.52 2.80
C GLY A 432 18.21 33.98 1.43
N SER A 433 19.12 33.89 0.47
CA SER A 433 18.88 33.23 -0.81
C SER A 433 18.87 31.70 -0.69
N LEU A 434 18.37 31.05 -1.74
CA LEU A 434 18.35 29.59 -1.86
C LEU A 434 19.05 29.16 -3.14
N VAL A 435 20.12 28.39 -3.03
CA VAL A 435 20.82 27.80 -4.18
C VAL A 435 20.02 26.57 -4.66
N ILE A 436 19.87 26.44 -5.96
CA ILE A 436 19.20 25.28 -6.58
C ILE A 436 20.21 24.15 -6.79
N PRO A 437 19.92 22.90 -6.37
CA PRO A 437 20.76 21.75 -6.69
C PRO A 437 21.07 21.66 -8.19
N LYS A 438 22.32 21.41 -8.55
CA LYS A 438 22.80 21.45 -9.95
C LYS A 438 21.95 20.63 -10.91
N VAL A 439 21.54 19.44 -10.50
CA VAL A 439 20.73 18.52 -11.32
C VAL A 439 19.34 19.08 -11.64
N LEU A 440 18.82 20.02 -10.84
CA LEU A 440 17.51 20.64 -11.02
C LEU A 440 17.55 21.92 -11.85
N ILE A 441 18.72 22.51 -12.10
CA ILE A 441 18.86 23.78 -12.88
C ILE A 441 18.17 23.68 -14.25
N PRO A 442 18.34 22.61 -15.05
CA PRO A 442 17.63 22.47 -16.33
C PRO A 442 16.12 22.49 -16.18
N TYR A 443 15.57 21.81 -15.16
CA TYR A 443 14.13 21.77 -14.87
C TYR A 443 13.60 23.09 -14.33
N MET A 444 14.49 23.91 -13.74
CA MET A 444 14.19 25.26 -13.26
C MET A 444 14.35 26.36 -14.33
N GLY A 445 14.64 25.94 -15.58
CA GLY A 445 14.82 26.86 -16.72
C GLY A 445 16.10 27.69 -16.62
N GLY A 446 17.17 27.09 -16.11
CA GLY A 446 18.47 27.71 -15.95
C GLY A 446 18.62 28.56 -14.70
N ARG A 447 17.62 28.62 -13.82
CA ARG A 447 17.72 29.36 -12.56
C ARG A 447 18.59 28.61 -11.57
N GLU A 448 19.64 29.25 -11.09
CA GLU A 448 20.62 28.69 -10.14
C GLU A 448 20.35 29.14 -8.69
N VAL A 449 19.76 30.31 -8.51
CA VAL A 449 19.52 30.91 -7.19
C VAL A 449 18.11 31.52 -7.14
N ILE A 450 17.46 31.41 -5.99
CA ILE A 450 16.25 32.15 -5.63
C ILE A 450 16.67 33.26 -4.67
N GLU A 451 16.57 34.51 -5.12
CA GLU A 451 16.93 35.67 -4.33
C GLU A 451 15.81 36.10 -3.38
N PRO A 452 16.12 36.66 -2.20
CA PRO A 452 15.14 37.36 -1.37
C PRO A 452 14.50 38.52 -2.15
N GLN A 453 13.20 38.73 -1.97
CA GLN A 453 12.46 39.84 -2.57
C GLN A 453 12.42 41.06 -1.65
#